data_ccb8d9809eed4d69c92e5ccd2c83d68e
#
_entry.id   ccb8d9809eed4d69c92e5ccd2c83d68e
#
_cell.length_a   1.000
_cell.length_b   1.000
_cell.length_c   1.000
_cell.angle_alpha   90.00
_cell.angle_beta   90.00
_cell.angle_gamma   90.00
#
_symmetry.space_group_name_H-M   'P 1'
#
loop_
_entity.id
_entity.type
_entity.pdbx_description
1 polymer ?
#
loop_
_entity_poly.entity_id
_entity_poly.type
_entity_poly.pdbx_seq_one_letter_code
_entity_poly.pdbx_strand_id
1 'polypeptide(L)'
;LEFQRRQEGIEVDIYFGGGVDTYMMFAEKGYFTSYKIPQPQLRQLPNHIYGIPIYDPAYQWYAATISSFGIMKNEELRKKFDLPRVTTWEDLTQYELRGKIGAADPRLSGSALMIYEIILQKYGWKNGLEIITKIGANVKGFLSGSNLIPKQIVRGQVIYGMTIDFYAYAEMAKLGDRIKYILPSDAAVIAPDSIGILKGAPNIEISKKFVDFVLSESGQKLWVLSNTDPEGPKWNSPLYRPAIIPRLYETLGQRCTVPNPFA
;
A
#
# COMPACT_ATOMS: atom_id res chain seq x y z
N LEU A 1 -1.71 -19.29 13.01
CA LEU A 1 -1.97 -19.96 14.27
C LEU A 1 -2.93 -21.16 14.10
N GLU A 2 -4.05 -21.01 13.40
CA GLU A 2 -4.96 -22.13 13.11
C GLU A 2 -4.38 -23.08 12.06
N PHE A 3 -3.62 -22.56 11.11
CA PHE A 3 -2.88 -23.32 10.10
C PHE A 3 -1.88 -24.31 10.72
N GLN A 4 -1.31 -23.98 11.88
CA GLN A 4 -0.38 -24.88 12.62
C GLN A 4 -1.09 -26.05 13.31
N ARG A 5 -2.40 -25.94 13.55
CA ARG A 5 -3.19 -26.95 14.26
C ARG A 5 -3.88 -27.96 13.35
N ARG A 6 -4.07 -27.63 12.05
CA ARG A 6 -4.78 -28.47 11.07
C ARG A 6 -3.80 -28.94 10.00
N GLN A 7 -3.55 -30.23 9.91
CA GLN A 7 -2.69 -30.82 8.87
C GLN A 7 -3.32 -30.75 7.48
N GLU A 8 -4.64 -30.59 7.36
CA GLU A 8 -5.43 -30.61 6.12
C GLU A 8 -5.73 -29.23 5.55
N GLY A 9 -5.27 -28.14 6.19
CA GLY A 9 -5.59 -26.76 5.83
C GLY A 9 -6.72 -26.17 6.68
N ILE A 10 -7.11 -24.92 6.37
CA ILE A 10 -8.06 -24.13 7.18
C ILE A 10 -9.36 -23.81 6.42
N GLU A 11 -9.66 -24.56 5.35
CA GLU A 11 -10.83 -24.35 4.49
C GLU A 11 -10.86 -22.95 3.83
N VAL A 12 -9.68 -22.35 3.64
CA VAL A 12 -9.49 -21.07 2.95
C VAL A 12 -8.59 -21.31 1.76
N ASP A 13 -8.98 -20.78 0.61
CA ASP A 13 -8.27 -21.00 -0.66
C ASP A 13 -7.08 -20.06 -0.85
N ILE A 14 -7.29 -18.77 -0.59
CA ILE A 14 -6.35 -17.70 -0.98
C ILE A 14 -6.12 -16.76 0.19
N TYR A 15 -4.87 -16.41 0.41
CA TYR A 15 -4.49 -15.25 1.20
C TYR A 15 -4.24 -14.08 0.25
N PHE A 16 -5.00 -12.99 0.40
CA PHE A 16 -5.00 -11.87 -0.53
C PHE A 16 -4.94 -10.52 0.18
N GLY A 17 -3.91 -9.73 -0.15
CA GLY A 17 -3.63 -8.43 0.47
C GLY A 17 -2.71 -8.53 1.69
N GLY A 18 -2.27 -7.38 2.18
CA GLY A 18 -1.29 -7.28 3.26
C GLY A 18 0.16 -7.24 2.77
N GLY A 19 1.05 -6.88 3.68
CA GLY A 19 2.47 -6.66 3.40
C GLY A 19 3.23 -7.94 3.01
N VAL A 20 4.26 -7.77 2.21
CA VAL A 20 5.09 -8.85 1.67
C VAL A 20 5.83 -9.66 2.75
N ASP A 21 6.12 -9.05 3.89
CA ASP A 21 6.76 -9.68 5.05
C ASP A 21 6.00 -10.93 5.53
N THR A 22 4.69 -10.84 5.63
CA THR A 22 3.83 -11.97 5.99
C THR A 22 3.89 -13.09 4.95
N TYR A 23 3.94 -12.74 3.66
CA TYR A 23 4.05 -13.72 2.58
C TYR A 23 5.39 -14.44 2.57
N MET A 24 6.50 -13.70 2.79
CA MET A 24 7.82 -14.30 2.91
C MET A 24 7.88 -15.29 4.08
N MET A 25 7.39 -14.88 5.25
CA MET A 25 7.31 -15.75 6.42
C MET A 25 6.43 -17.00 6.18
N PHE A 26 5.29 -16.85 5.51
CA PHE A 26 4.40 -17.97 5.20
C PHE A 26 5.01 -18.92 4.16
N ALA A 27 5.73 -18.40 3.18
CA ALA A 27 6.46 -19.19 2.20
C ALA A 27 7.55 -20.05 2.87
N GLU A 28 8.38 -19.45 3.76
CA GLU A 28 9.38 -20.16 4.55
C GLU A 28 8.79 -21.28 5.41
N LYS A 29 7.59 -21.08 5.95
CA LYS A 29 6.87 -22.08 6.75
C LYS A 29 6.11 -23.12 5.92
N GLY A 30 6.14 -23.00 4.58
CA GLY A 30 5.47 -23.93 3.67
C GLY A 30 3.93 -23.87 3.75
N TYR A 31 3.36 -22.68 4.02
CA TYR A 31 1.90 -22.48 4.11
C TYR A 31 1.24 -22.17 2.77
N PHE A 32 2.02 -21.92 1.73
CA PHE A 32 1.52 -21.73 0.38
C PHE A 32 1.72 -22.94 -0.52
N THR A 33 0.84 -23.06 -1.50
CA THR A 33 0.99 -23.95 -2.64
C THR A 33 1.75 -23.23 -3.75
N SER A 34 2.82 -23.85 -4.26
CA SER A 34 3.54 -23.31 -5.41
C SER A 34 2.66 -23.40 -6.66
N TYR A 35 2.48 -22.27 -7.33
CA TYR A 35 1.75 -22.18 -8.59
C TYR A 35 2.43 -21.21 -9.56
N LYS A 36 3.04 -21.74 -10.61
CA LYS A 36 3.65 -20.91 -11.66
C LYS A 36 2.57 -20.46 -12.64
N ILE A 37 2.30 -19.17 -12.69
CA ILE A 37 1.36 -18.58 -13.65
C ILE A 37 1.83 -18.78 -15.11
N PRO A 38 0.93 -18.65 -16.11
CA PRO A 38 1.30 -18.80 -17.52
C PRO A 38 2.47 -17.92 -17.92
N GLN A 39 3.40 -18.47 -18.71
CA GLN A 39 4.64 -17.81 -19.09
C GLN A 39 4.45 -16.43 -19.75
N PRO A 40 3.42 -16.19 -20.60
CA PRO A 40 3.19 -14.86 -21.17
C PRO A 40 2.88 -13.78 -20.11
N GLN A 41 2.19 -14.14 -19.04
CA GLN A 41 1.91 -13.23 -17.91
C GLN A 41 3.16 -13.00 -17.07
N LEU A 42 3.88 -14.08 -16.73
CA LEU A 42 5.09 -13.99 -15.91
C LEU A 42 6.15 -13.06 -16.52
N ARG A 43 6.29 -13.06 -17.85
CA ARG A 43 7.23 -12.18 -18.58
C ARG A 43 6.89 -10.69 -18.49
N GLN A 44 5.67 -10.33 -18.12
CA GLN A 44 5.24 -8.94 -17.97
C GLN A 44 5.56 -8.39 -16.58
N LEU A 45 5.84 -9.25 -15.61
CA LEU A 45 6.15 -8.87 -14.25
C LEU A 45 7.65 -8.58 -14.10
N PRO A 46 8.05 -7.47 -13.49
CA PRO A 46 9.43 -7.28 -13.08
C PRO A 46 9.77 -8.27 -11.96
N ASN A 47 11.04 -8.64 -11.82
CA ASN A 47 11.47 -9.49 -10.71
C ASN A 47 11.43 -8.74 -9.38
N HIS A 48 11.75 -7.44 -9.40
CA HIS A 48 11.86 -6.59 -8.23
C HIS A 48 11.36 -5.17 -8.53
N ILE A 49 10.92 -4.47 -7.49
CA ILE A 49 10.72 -3.03 -7.49
C ILE A 49 11.52 -2.43 -6.33
N TYR A 50 12.46 -1.53 -6.63
CA TYR A 50 13.37 -0.92 -5.65
C TYR A 50 14.03 -1.93 -4.70
N GLY A 51 14.44 -3.09 -5.24
CA GLY A 51 15.07 -4.17 -4.48
C GLY A 51 14.11 -5.14 -3.78
N ILE A 52 12.82 -4.85 -3.74
CA ILE A 52 11.81 -5.73 -3.13
C ILE A 52 11.27 -6.69 -4.20
N PRO A 53 11.23 -8.02 -3.94
CA PRO A 53 10.73 -8.99 -4.91
C PRO A 53 9.23 -8.80 -5.18
N ILE A 54 8.83 -8.96 -6.46
CA ILE A 54 7.42 -8.90 -6.89
C ILE A 54 6.75 -10.28 -6.82
N TYR A 55 7.51 -11.35 -6.76
CA TYR A 55 7.02 -12.69 -6.55
C TYR A 55 8.08 -13.59 -5.91
N ASP A 56 7.64 -14.66 -5.30
CA ASP A 56 8.50 -15.68 -4.71
C ASP A 56 9.24 -16.50 -5.78
N PRO A 57 10.55 -16.76 -5.64
CA PRO A 57 11.30 -17.59 -6.60
C PRO A 57 10.73 -19.00 -6.80
N ALA A 58 10.07 -19.57 -5.79
CA ALA A 58 9.36 -20.85 -5.87
C ALA A 58 7.89 -20.70 -6.27
N TYR A 59 7.47 -19.49 -6.67
CA TYR A 59 6.10 -19.20 -7.11
C TYR A 59 5.01 -19.47 -6.06
N GLN A 60 5.31 -19.24 -4.80
CA GLN A 60 4.37 -19.44 -3.70
C GLN A 60 3.44 -18.23 -3.49
N TRP A 61 3.88 -17.04 -3.89
CA TRP A 61 3.09 -15.82 -3.87
C TRP A 61 3.54 -14.84 -4.97
N TYR A 62 2.68 -13.89 -5.28
CA TYR A 62 2.88 -12.80 -6.24
C TYR A 62 2.38 -11.49 -5.66
N ALA A 63 2.98 -10.37 -6.03
CA ALA A 63 2.36 -9.07 -5.85
C ALA A 63 1.07 -9.01 -6.69
N ALA A 64 -0.03 -8.66 -6.10
CA ALA A 64 -1.28 -8.37 -6.83
C ALA A 64 -1.34 -6.89 -7.23
N THR A 65 -0.79 -6.03 -6.38
CA THR A 65 -0.62 -4.59 -6.55
C THR A 65 0.57 -4.14 -5.71
N ILE A 66 0.97 -2.89 -5.84
CA ILE A 66 1.99 -2.28 -5.01
C ILE A 66 1.44 -1.03 -4.34
N SER A 67 2.02 -0.66 -3.22
CA SER A 67 1.62 0.50 -2.45
C SER A 67 2.83 1.22 -1.89
N SER A 68 2.70 2.52 -1.67
CA SER A 68 3.71 3.34 -1.02
C SER A 68 3.19 3.91 0.30
N PHE A 69 4.11 4.20 1.21
CA PHE A 69 3.82 4.77 2.52
C PHE A 69 4.33 6.19 2.57
N GLY A 70 3.48 7.13 2.94
CA GLY A 70 3.82 8.53 2.87
C GLY A 70 2.90 9.44 3.67
N ILE A 71 2.87 10.70 3.28
CA ILE A 71 2.19 11.77 4.00
C ILE A 71 1.11 12.37 3.11
N MET A 72 -0.14 12.24 3.51
CA MET A 72 -1.25 12.98 2.92
C MET A 72 -1.38 14.34 3.59
N LYS A 73 -1.67 15.38 2.82
CA LYS A 73 -1.90 16.73 3.37
C LYS A 73 -3.10 17.44 2.76
N ASN A 74 -3.71 18.32 3.54
CA ASN A 74 -4.65 19.32 3.06
C ASN A 74 -3.87 20.60 2.73
N GLU A 75 -3.57 20.81 1.45
CA GLU A 75 -2.75 21.93 0.98
C GLU A 75 -3.44 23.28 1.14
N GLU A 76 -4.76 23.33 1.02
CA GLU A 76 -5.57 24.53 1.23
C GLU A 76 -5.44 25.02 2.69
N LEU A 77 -5.65 24.10 3.64
CA LEU A 77 -5.55 24.44 5.07
C LEU A 77 -4.11 24.71 5.49
N ARG A 78 -3.12 23.97 4.91
CA ARG A 78 -1.72 24.27 5.17
C ARG A 78 -1.37 25.71 4.81
N LYS A 79 -1.79 26.17 3.64
CA LYS A 79 -1.58 27.58 3.20
C LYS A 79 -2.35 28.57 4.08
N LYS A 80 -3.64 28.27 4.39
CA LYS A 80 -4.48 29.12 5.19
C LYS A 80 -3.93 29.40 6.60
N PHE A 81 -3.28 28.39 7.19
CA PHE A 81 -2.70 28.49 8.54
C PHE A 81 -1.20 28.75 8.52
N ASP A 82 -0.62 29.02 7.35
CA ASP A 82 0.81 29.26 7.12
C ASP A 82 1.71 28.20 7.80
N LEU A 83 1.32 26.92 7.67
CA LEU A 83 2.06 25.83 8.28
C LEU A 83 3.28 25.45 7.41
N PRO A 84 4.34 24.91 8.05
CA PRO A 84 5.55 24.46 7.36
C PRO A 84 5.25 23.50 6.22
N ARG A 85 6.11 23.52 5.19
CA ARG A 85 6.10 22.48 4.17
C ARG A 85 6.76 21.23 4.76
N VAL A 86 6.13 20.09 4.49
CA VAL A 86 6.62 18.77 4.88
C VAL A 86 7.03 18.04 3.60
N THR A 87 8.26 17.54 3.58
CA THR A 87 8.84 16.75 2.49
C THR A 87 9.55 15.49 2.98
N THR A 88 9.82 15.42 4.27
CA THR A 88 10.49 14.32 4.96
C THR A 88 9.67 13.84 6.15
N TRP A 89 10.01 12.67 6.70
CA TRP A 89 9.43 12.23 7.97
C TRP A 89 9.84 13.13 9.12
N GLU A 90 11.10 13.60 9.12
CA GLU A 90 11.62 14.48 10.15
C GLU A 90 10.87 15.82 10.21
N ASP A 91 10.42 16.34 9.06
CA ASP A 91 9.63 17.58 9.01
C ASP A 91 8.35 17.53 9.88
N LEU A 92 7.81 16.32 10.12
CA LEU A 92 6.64 16.15 11.00
C LEU A 92 6.94 16.39 12.48
N THR A 93 8.21 16.54 12.87
CA THR A 93 8.62 16.84 14.25
C THR A 93 8.48 18.31 14.62
N GLN A 94 8.25 19.20 13.65
CA GLN A 94 8.18 20.65 13.84
C GLN A 94 7.04 21.02 14.82
N TYR A 95 7.32 21.90 15.76
CA TYR A 95 6.40 22.27 16.85
C TYR A 95 5.08 22.89 16.33
N GLU A 96 5.14 23.63 15.23
CA GLU A 96 4.00 24.26 14.56
C GLU A 96 2.93 23.26 14.12
N LEU A 97 3.32 21.98 13.98
CA LEU A 97 2.44 20.89 13.59
C LEU A 97 1.72 20.23 14.78
N ARG A 98 1.89 20.75 16.01
CA ARG A 98 1.26 20.19 17.20
C ARG A 98 -0.27 20.14 17.07
N GLY A 99 -0.84 18.94 17.23
CA GLY A 99 -2.26 18.66 17.05
C GLY A 99 -2.76 18.75 15.61
N LYS A 100 -1.85 18.80 14.61
CA LYS A 100 -2.18 18.89 13.19
C LYS A 100 -1.90 17.60 12.43
N ILE A 101 -1.37 16.57 13.07
CA ILE A 101 -0.99 15.29 12.46
C ILE A 101 -2.00 14.21 12.84
N GLY A 102 -2.46 13.45 11.84
CA GLY A 102 -3.20 12.20 11.99
C GLY A 102 -2.26 11.01 11.86
N ALA A 103 -2.33 10.07 12.78
CA ALA A 103 -1.58 8.82 12.77
C ALA A 103 -2.45 7.66 13.25
N ALA A 104 -2.08 6.43 12.88
CA ALA A 104 -2.73 5.24 13.40
C ALA A 104 -1.81 4.49 14.39
N ASP A 105 -2.42 3.75 15.29
CA ASP A 105 -1.71 2.90 16.24
C ASP A 105 -1.06 1.72 15.50
N PRO A 106 0.27 1.56 15.57
CA PRO A 106 0.98 0.48 14.87
C PRO A 106 0.61 -0.93 15.35
N ARG A 107 0.03 -1.06 16.55
CA ARG A 107 -0.45 -2.34 17.07
C ARG A 107 -1.75 -2.79 16.39
N LEU A 108 -2.49 -1.86 15.78
CA LEU A 108 -3.81 -2.08 15.17
C LEU A 108 -3.81 -1.91 13.65
N SER A 109 -2.75 -1.36 13.07
CA SER A 109 -2.66 -1.05 11.64
C SER A 109 -1.30 -1.45 11.07
N GLY A 110 -1.29 -2.41 10.15
CA GLY A 110 -0.08 -2.84 9.45
C GLY A 110 0.59 -1.72 8.65
N SER A 111 -0.21 -0.84 7.99
CA SER A 111 0.35 0.33 7.28
C SER A 111 1.01 1.33 8.23
N ALA A 112 0.46 1.51 9.44
CA ALA A 112 1.10 2.35 10.45
C ALA A 112 2.39 1.72 10.95
N LEU A 113 2.39 0.43 11.24
CA LEU A 113 3.60 -0.30 11.63
C LEU A 113 4.70 -0.12 10.58
N MET A 114 4.39 -0.32 9.30
CA MET A 114 5.35 -0.15 8.20
C MET A 114 5.95 1.26 8.17
N ILE A 115 5.17 2.32 8.41
CA ILE A 115 5.69 3.70 8.45
C ILE A 115 6.70 3.87 9.59
N TYR A 116 6.43 3.34 10.77
CA TYR A 116 7.36 3.41 11.89
C TYR A 116 8.63 2.62 11.61
N GLU A 117 8.53 1.45 10.99
CA GLU A 117 9.67 0.65 10.54
C GLU A 117 10.54 1.41 9.52
N ILE A 118 9.92 2.10 8.56
CA ILE A 118 10.63 2.94 7.58
C ILE A 118 11.48 4.01 8.30
N ILE A 119 10.90 4.69 9.28
CA ILE A 119 11.60 5.71 10.06
C ILE A 119 12.75 5.10 10.87
N LEU A 120 12.49 3.97 11.55
CA LEU A 120 13.52 3.27 12.34
C LEU A 120 14.68 2.78 11.47
N GLN A 121 14.39 2.23 10.31
CA GLN A 121 15.42 1.73 9.40
C GLN A 121 16.23 2.86 8.77
N LYS A 122 15.60 3.98 8.46
CA LYS A 122 16.28 5.15 7.90
C LYS A 122 17.22 5.83 8.88
N TYR A 123 16.72 6.08 10.10
CA TYR A 123 17.45 6.91 11.07
C TYR A 123 18.19 6.11 12.14
N GLY A 124 18.03 4.78 12.14
CA GLY A 124 18.52 3.89 13.18
C GLY A 124 17.64 3.91 14.43
N TRP A 125 17.79 2.92 15.28
CA TRP A 125 16.91 2.69 16.44
C TRP A 125 16.78 3.92 17.34
N LYS A 126 17.91 4.50 17.78
CA LYS A 126 17.91 5.63 18.71
C LYS A 126 17.28 6.89 18.13
N ASN A 127 17.79 7.33 16.97
CA ASN A 127 17.31 8.58 16.33
C ASN A 127 15.89 8.40 15.78
N GLY A 128 15.59 7.23 15.22
CA GLY A 128 14.26 6.90 14.72
C GLY A 128 13.19 6.93 15.82
N LEU A 129 13.48 6.37 17.02
CA LEU A 129 12.59 6.48 18.17
C LEU A 129 12.42 7.92 18.65
N GLU A 130 13.47 8.73 18.62
CA GLU A 130 13.38 10.15 18.95
C GLU A 130 12.44 10.89 17.96
N ILE A 131 12.60 10.66 16.66
CA ILE A 131 11.74 11.23 15.62
C ILE A 131 10.29 10.76 15.80
N ILE A 132 10.06 9.47 15.98
CA ILE A 132 8.71 8.91 16.21
C ILE A 132 8.07 9.53 17.45
N THR A 133 8.82 9.72 18.53
CA THR A 133 8.33 10.35 19.77
C THR A 133 7.95 11.81 19.54
N LYS A 134 8.76 12.57 18.82
CA LYS A 134 8.48 13.96 18.46
C LYS A 134 7.26 14.07 17.54
N ILE A 135 7.14 13.20 16.53
CA ILE A 135 5.93 13.10 15.70
C ILE A 135 4.72 12.78 16.56
N GLY A 136 4.85 11.82 17.50
CA GLY A 136 3.79 11.44 18.42
C GLY A 136 3.29 12.60 19.28
N ALA A 137 4.18 13.50 19.70
CA ALA A 137 3.81 14.73 20.44
C ALA A 137 2.99 15.72 19.59
N ASN A 138 3.12 15.65 18.25
CA ASN A 138 2.37 16.48 17.30
C ASN A 138 1.07 15.80 16.81
N VAL A 139 0.88 14.50 17.07
CA VAL A 139 -0.32 13.76 16.70
C VAL A 139 -1.50 14.24 17.53
N LYS A 140 -2.64 14.53 16.87
CA LYS A 140 -3.89 14.89 17.53
C LYS A 140 -4.49 13.75 18.34
N GLY A 141 -4.32 12.52 17.85
CA GLY A 141 -4.79 11.31 18.49
C GLY A 141 -4.52 10.10 17.57
N PHE A 142 -4.19 8.97 18.15
CA PHE A 142 -3.94 7.73 17.41
C PHE A 142 -5.25 7.03 17.08
N LEU A 143 -5.41 6.67 15.80
CA LEU A 143 -6.60 5.98 15.28
C LEU A 143 -6.36 4.47 15.23
N SER A 144 -7.44 3.70 15.23
CA SER A 144 -7.38 2.24 15.14
C SER A 144 -6.99 1.71 13.73
N GLY A 145 -7.00 2.59 12.71
CA GLY A 145 -6.63 2.21 11.35
C GLY A 145 -6.25 3.41 10.49
N SER A 146 -5.30 3.21 9.58
CA SER A 146 -4.83 4.25 8.66
C SER A 146 -5.90 4.70 7.65
N ASN A 147 -6.91 3.87 7.39
CA ASN A 147 -8.07 4.21 6.55
C ASN A 147 -8.96 5.32 7.12
N LEU A 148 -8.81 5.65 8.40
CA LEU A 148 -9.55 6.72 9.05
C LEU A 148 -8.88 8.10 8.89
N ILE A 149 -7.58 8.13 8.63
CA ILE A 149 -6.77 9.35 8.52
C ILE A 149 -7.26 10.26 7.38
N PRO A 150 -7.54 9.79 6.15
CA PRO A 150 -8.01 10.63 5.06
C PRO A 150 -9.28 11.41 5.41
N LYS A 151 -10.21 10.79 6.12
CA LYS A 151 -11.45 11.45 6.56
C LYS A 151 -11.18 12.61 7.52
N GLN A 152 -10.20 12.48 8.41
CA GLN A 152 -9.81 13.58 9.30
C GLN A 152 -9.19 14.75 8.53
N ILE A 153 -8.35 14.45 7.54
CA ILE A 153 -7.70 15.46 6.68
C ILE A 153 -8.73 16.20 5.83
N VAL A 154 -9.63 15.47 5.19
CA VAL A 154 -10.70 16.05 4.35
C VAL A 154 -11.62 16.97 5.17
N ARG A 155 -11.94 16.58 6.41
CA ARG A 155 -12.75 17.37 7.34
C ARG A 155 -11.99 18.52 8.01
N GLY A 156 -10.69 18.66 7.75
CA GLY A 156 -9.85 19.69 8.37
C GLY A 156 -9.59 19.48 9.86
N GLN A 157 -9.81 18.29 10.37
CA GLN A 157 -9.53 17.95 11.78
C GLN A 157 -8.03 17.85 12.06
N VAL A 158 -7.28 17.40 11.05
CA VAL A 158 -5.81 17.45 10.98
C VAL A 158 -5.40 17.94 9.59
N ILE A 159 -4.15 18.33 9.43
CA ILE A 159 -3.65 18.92 8.18
C ILE A 159 -2.71 17.94 7.46
N TYR A 160 -1.93 17.19 8.20
CA TYR A 160 -1.07 16.14 7.72
C TYR A 160 -1.51 14.79 8.27
N GLY A 161 -1.22 13.71 7.57
CA GLY A 161 -1.48 12.37 8.06
C GLY A 161 -0.55 11.33 7.44
N MET A 162 -0.04 10.45 8.27
CA MET A 162 0.80 9.32 7.85
C MET A 162 -0.09 8.19 7.34
N THR A 163 -0.05 7.89 6.05
CA THR A 163 -0.98 6.93 5.43
C THR A 163 -0.38 6.20 4.24
N ILE A 164 -1.11 5.22 3.73
CA ILE A 164 -0.81 4.50 2.49
C ILE A 164 -1.39 5.26 1.29
N ASP A 165 -0.76 5.18 0.14
CA ASP A 165 -0.99 5.98 -1.06
C ASP A 165 -2.43 5.92 -1.60
N PHE A 166 -3.00 4.74 -1.78
CA PHE A 166 -4.31 4.58 -2.42
C PHE A 166 -5.46 5.27 -1.67
N TYR A 167 -5.35 5.44 -0.36
CA TYR A 167 -6.31 6.25 0.39
C TYR A 167 -6.18 7.73 0.03
N ALA A 168 -4.96 8.21 -0.14
CA ALA A 168 -4.70 9.60 -0.55
C ALA A 168 -5.13 9.83 -1.99
N TYR A 169 -4.79 8.92 -2.92
CA TYR A 169 -5.19 9.03 -4.33
C TYR A 169 -6.71 9.06 -4.50
N ALA A 170 -7.45 8.26 -3.74
CA ALA A 170 -8.90 8.28 -3.74
C ALA A 170 -9.48 9.65 -3.36
N GLU A 171 -8.89 10.35 -2.40
CA GLU A 171 -9.34 11.70 -2.02
C GLU A 171 -8.80 12.79 -2.95
N MET A 172 -7.59 12.61 -3.52
CA MET A 172 -7.06 13.51 -4.56
C MET A 172 -7.92 13.51 -5.82
N ALA A 173 -8.42 12.35 -6.23
CA ALA A 173 -9.32 12.24 -7.38
C ALA A 173 -10.64 13.00 -7.19
N LYS A 174 -11.14 13.09 -5.95
CA LYS A 174 -12.40 13.81 -5.61
C LYS A 174 -12.18 15.31 -5.41
N LEU A 175 -11.05 15.71 -4.81
CA LEU A 175 -10.82 17.05 -4.27
C LEU A 175 -9.68 17.81 -4.97
N GLY A 176 -9.05 17.20 -5.96
CA GLY A 176 -7.99 17.80 -6.76
C GLY A 176 -6.84 18.36 -5.93
N ASP A 177 -6.42 19.58 -6.26
CA ASP A 177 -5.27 20.24 -5.65
C ASP A 177 -5.41 20.57 -4.17
N ARG A 178 -6.61 20.43 -3.62
CA ARG A 178 -6.85 20.60 -2.19
C ARG A 178 -6.14 19.54 -1.35
N ILE A 179 -6.06 18.33 -1.86
CA ILE A 179 -5.39 17.20 -1.22
C ILE A 179 -4.15 16.81 -2.02
N LYS A 180 -3.06 16.54 -1.33
CA LYS A 180 -1.80 16.08 -1.94
C LYS A 180 -1.26 14.89 -1.15
N TYR A 181 -0.59 14.02 -1.88
CA TYR A 181 0.21 12.94 -1.30
C TYR A 181 1.70 13.24 -1.52
N ILE A 182 2.49 12.99 -0.50
CA ILE A 182 3.94 13.20 -0.49
C ILE A 182 4.59 11.85 -0.23
N LEU A 183 5.45 11.43 -1.13
CA LEU A 183 6.40 10.37 -0.88
C LEU A 183 7.63 11.02 -0.22
N PRO A 184 7.94 10.72 1.06
CA PRO A 184 9.02 11.41 1.77
C PRO A 184 10.37 11.20 1.09
N SER A 185 11.10 12.29 0.89
CA SER A 185 12.37 12.29 0.13
C SER A 185 13.54 11.69 0.91
N ASP A 186 13.41 11.58 2.22
CA ASP A 186 14.42 11.01 3.11
C ASP A 186 14.34 9.48 3.22
N ALA A 187 13.14 8.91 3.17
CA ALA A 187 12.92 7.47 3.13
C ALA A 187 11.54 7.13 2.58
N ALA A 188 11.50 6.42 1.48
CA ALA A 188 10.28 5.91 0.89
C ALA A 188 10.39 4.40 0.65
N VAL A 189 9.29 3.70 0.84
CA VAL A 189 9.16 2.28 0.51
C VAL A 189 7.96 2.10 -0.39
N ILE A 190 8.16 1.35 -1.47
CA ILE A 190 7.11 0.82 -2.33
C ILE A 190 7.14 -0.69 -2.12
N ALA A 191 6.05 -1.25 -1.62
CA ALA A 191 5.96 -2.65 -1.24
C ALA A 191 4.78 -3.36 -1.90
N PRO A 192 4.91 -4.65 -2.22
CA PRO A 192 3.81 -5.46 -2.70
C PRO A 192 2.68 -5.63 -1.68
N ASP A 193 1.45 -5.52 -2.18
CA ASP A 193 0.27 -6.15 -1.58
C ASP A 193 0.04 -7.45 -2.35
N SER A 194 0.24 -8.59 -1.70
CA SER A 194 0.44 -9.85 -2.41
C SER A 194 -0.78 -10.76 -2.42
N ILE A 195 -0.71 -11.84 -3.21
CA ILE A 195 -1.67 -12.92 -3.33
C ILE A 195 -0.93 -14.27 -3.34
N GLY A 196 -1.44 -15.24 -2.59
CA GLY A 196 -0.90 -16.61 -2.57
C GLY A 196 -1.99 -17.64 -2.32
N ILE A 197 -1.87 -18.81 -2.93
CA ILE A 197 -2.78 -19.94 -2.73
C ILE A 197 -2.32 -20.70 -1.48
N LEU A 198 -3.19 -20.85 -0.52
CA LEU A 198 -2.87 -21.55 0.73
C LEU A 198 -2.74 -23.05 0.51
N LYS A 199 -1.85 -23.68 1.28
CA LYS A 199 -1.69 -25.12 1.27
C LYS A 199 -2.97 -25.79 1.79
N GLY A 200 -3.47 -26.78 1.05
CA GLY A 200 -4.74 -27.42 1.37
C GLY A 200 -5.98 -26.62 0.95
N ALA A 201 -5.82 -25.67 0.02
CA ALA A 201 -6.94 -24.94 -0.58
C ALA A 201 -8.00 -25.90 -1.16
N PRO A 202 -9.26 -25.86 -0.69
CA PRO A 202 -10.30 -26.79 -1.14
C PRO A 202 -10.68 -26.62 -2.62
N ASN A 203 -10.52 -25.40 -3.17
CA ASN A 203 -10.89 -25.08 -4.54
C ASN A 203 -9.68 -24.66 -5.38
N ILE A 204 -8.63 -25.49 -5.40
CA ILE A 204 -7.32 -25.18 -5.98
C ILE A 204 -7.39 -24.71 -7.45
N GLU A 205 -8.22 -25.34 -8.29
CA GLU A 205 -8.32 -24.98 -9.71
C GLU A 205 -9.03 -23.65 -9.93
N ILE A 206 -9.99 -23.29 -9.08
CA ILE A 206 -10.62 -21.97 -9.10
C ILE A 206 -9.64 -20.92 -8.59
N SER A 207 -8.87 -21.24 -7.57
CA SER A 207 -7.84 -20.37 -6.98
C SER A 207 -6.76 -20.02 -8.01
N LYS A 208 -6.28 -20.99 -8.79
CA LYS A 208 -5.34 -20.76 -9.89
C LYS A 208 -5.91 -19.78 -10.93
N LYS A 209 -7.15 -20.00 -11.39
CA LYS A 209 -7.83 -19.11 -12.33
C LYS A 209 -7.99 -17.70 -11.79
N PHE A 210 -8.27 -17.57 -10.50
CA PHE A 210 -8.38 -16.27 -9.86
C PHE A 210 -7.02 -15.55 -9.79
N VAL A 211 -5.95 -16.26 -9.43
CA VAL A 211 -4.57 -15.71 -9.46
C VAL A 211 -4.19 -15.29 -10.88
N ASP A 212 -4.47 -16.14 -11.89
CA ASP A 212 -4.22 -15.79 -13.29
C ASP A 212 -4.98 -14.53 -13.70
N PHE A 213 -6.24 -14.39 -13.30
CA PHE A 213 -7.02 -13.19 -13.58
C PHE A 213 -6.44 -11.94 -12.91
N VAL A 214 -6.13 -12.02 -11.62
CA VAL A 214 -5.57 -10.88 -10.85
C VAL A 214 -4.26 -10.38 -11.47
N LEU A 215 -3.43 -11.30 -11.96
CA LEU A 215 -2.12 -11.00 -12.55
C LEU A 215 -2.18 -10.77 -14.07
N SER A 216 -3.33 -10.93 -14.70
CA SER A 216 -3.53 -10.63 -16.13
C SER A 216 -3.57 -9.13 -16.38
N GLU A 217 -3.31 -8.72 -17.63
CA GLU A 217 -3.46 -7.33 -18.05
C GLU A 217 -4.87 -6.78 -17.74
N SER A 218 -5.92 -7.58 -17.97
CA SER A 218 -7.30 -7.19 -17.67
C SER A 218 -7.53 -6.98 -16.17
N GLY A 219 -7.02 -7.89 -15.33
CA GLY A 219 -7.10 -7.74 -13.87
C GLY A 219 -6.32 -6.53 -13.36
N GLN A 220 -5.12 -6.30 -13.91
CA GLN A 220 -4.27 -5.18 -13.53
C GLN A 220 -4.83 -3.81 -13.96
N LYS A 221 -5.57 -3.74 -15.08
CA LYS A 221 -6.30 -2.53 -15.49
C LYS A 221 -7.35 -2.10 -14.47
N LEU A 222 -7.98 -3.03 -13.76
CA LEU A 222 -8.97 -2.71 -12.73
C LEU A 222 -8.38 -1.91 -11.55
N TRP A 223 -7.09 -2.06 -11.28
CA TRP A 223 -6.42 -1.31 -10.20
C TRP A 223 -6.23 0.16 -10.54
N VAL A 224 -5.93 0.48 -11.80
CA VAL A 224 -5.46 1.80 -12.23
C VAL A 224 -6.48 2.61 -13.02
N LEU A 225 -7.53 1.98 -13.56
CA LEU A 225 -8.52 2.68 -14.38
C LEU A 225 -9.71 3.20 -13.57
N SER A 226 -10.33 4.26 -14.10
CA SER A 226 -11.59 4.79 -13.58
C SER A 226 -12.75 3.82 -13.82
N ASN A 227 -13.78 3.87 -12.99
CA ASN A 227 -15.04 3.14 -13.19
C ASN A 227 -15.87 3.65 -14.40
N THR A 228 -15.51 4.80 -14.95
CA THR A 228 -16.08 5.33 -16.21
C THR A 228 -15.35 4.84 -17.44
N ASP A 229 -14.13 4.25 -17.27
CA ASP A 229 -13.37 3.69 -18.36
C ASP A 229 -14.00 2.36 -18.84
N PRO A 230 -14.07 2.11 -20.17
CA PRO A 230 -14.61 0.86 -20.72
C PRO A 230 -13.96 -0.42 -20.17
N GLU A 231 -12.66 -0.37 -19.83
CA GLU A 231 -11.89 -1.49 -19.29
C GLU A 231 -11.74 -1.45 -17.76
N GLY A 232 -12.28 -0.42 -17.10
CA GLY A 232 -12.19 -0.22 -15.66
C GLY A 232 -13.25 -0.99 -14.85
N PRO A 233 -13.20 -0.89 -13.51
CA PRO A 233 -14.16 -1.55 -12.63
C PRO A 233 -15.58 -0.99 -12.82
N LYS A 234 -16.58 -1.88 -12.99
CA LYS A 234 -17.94 -1.48 -13.39
C LYS A 234 -18.86 -1.10 -12.22
N TRP A 235 -18.65 -1.65 -11.05
CA TRP A 235 -19.64 -1.64 -9.97
C TRP A 235 -19.28 -0.76 -8.77
N ASN A 236 -18.01 -0.34 -8.65
CA ASN A 236 -17.52 0.38 -7.48
C ASN A 236 -16.74 1.63 -7.87
N SER A 237 -16.36 2.40 -6.89
CA SER A 237 -15.37 3.47 -7.07
C SER A 237 -14.05 2.89 -7.58
N PRO A 238 -13.26 3.66 -8.33
CA PRO A 238 -11.91 3.27 -8.72
C PRO A 238 -11.08 2.83 -7.51
N LEU A 239 -10.19 1.87 -7.71
CA LEU A 239 -9.40 1.29 -6.62
C LEU A 239 -8.17 2.13 -6.28
N TYR A 240 -7.70 2.94 -7.22
CA TYR A 240 -6.56 3.86 -7.06
C TYR A 240 -5.28 3.16 -6.57
N ARG A 241 -5.03 1.92 -7.01
CA ARG A 241 -3.86 1.14 -6.63
C ARG A 241 -2.89 1.01 -7.79
N PRO A 242 -1.59 1.19 -7.59
CA PRO A 242 -0.61 0.97 -8.64
C PRO A 242 -0.54 -0.50 -9.09
N ALA A 243 -0.62 -0.71 -10.40
CA ALA A 243 -0.47 -2.03 -11.02
C ALA A 243 1.00 -2.48 -11.01
N ILE A 244 1.21 -3.80 -11.09
CA ILE A 244 2.54 -4.42 -11.10
C ILE A 244 3.14 -4.62 -12.50
N ILE A 245 2.40 -4.31 -13.56
CA ILE A 245 2.83 -4.42 -14.96
C ILE A 245 3.29 -3.05 -15.45
N PRO A 246 4.61 -2.79 -15.60
CA PRO A 246 5.12 -1.46 -15.99
C PRO A 246 4.57 -0.96 -17.32
N ARG A 247 4.47 -1.84 -18.32
CA ARG A 247 3.97 -1.51 -19.67
C ARG A 247 2.56 -0.92 -19.65
N LEU A 248 1.72 -1.22 -18.65
CA LEU A 248 0.37 -0.64 -18.58
C LEU A 248 0.41 0.88 -18.48
N TYR A 249 1.37 1.46 -17.77
CA TYR A 249 1.48 2.91 -17.62
C TYR A 249 1.87 3.60 -18.94
N GLU A 250 2.66 2.92 -19.77
CA GLU A 250 3.01 3.41 -21.11
C GLU A 250 1.79 3.35 -22.06
N THR A 251 1.06 2.24 -22.04
CA THR A 251 -0.08 2.02 -22.96
C THR A 251 -1.33 2.78 -22.57
N LEU A 252 -1.60 2.93 -21.28
CA LEU A 252 -2.79 3.62 -20.77
C LEU A 252 -2.57 5.13 -20.62
N GLY A 253 -1.33 5.55 -20.36
CA GLY A 253 -0.98 6.97 -20.22
C GLY A 253 -1.88 7.72 -19.24
N GLN A 254 -2.51 8.79 -19.71
CA GLN A 254 -3.40 9.64 -18.89
C GLN A 254 -4.70 8.96 -18.42
N ARG A 255 -5.03 7.76 -18.91
CA ARG A 255 -6.16 6.97 -18.40
C ARG A 255 -5.89 6.41 -17.00
N CYS A 256 -4.61 6.29 -16.60
CA CYS A 256 -4.25 5.85 -15.27
C CYS A 256 -4.68 6.88 -14.21
N THR A 257 -5.37 6.41 -13.20
CA THR A 257 -5.83 7.22 -12.05
C THR A 257 -4.76 7.42 -10.97
N VAL A 258 -3.62 6.76 -11.11
CA VAL A 258 -2.50 6.77 -10.16
C VAL A 258 -1.17 7.00 -10.90
N PRO A 259 -0.15 7.54 -10.24
CA PRO A 259 1.18 7.72 -10.82
C PRO A 259 1.83 6.39 -11.22
N ASN A 260 2.76 6.44 -12.17
CA ASN A 260 3.61 5.31 -12.51
C ASN A 260 4.68 5.10 -11.41
N PRO A 261 4.65 3.99 -10.67
CA PRO A 261 5.61 3.73 -9.60
C PRO A 261 6.98 3.24 -10.11
N PHE A 262 7.11 3.01 -11.43
CA PHE A 262 8.34 2.56 -12.08
C PHE A 262 9.10 3.72 -12.77
N ALA A 263 8.57 4.96 -12.74
CA ALA A 263 9.16 6.14 -13.37
C ALA A 263 10.25 6.79 -12.52
#